data_cbdb2900120a8bcc09774ae142ec0754
#
_entry.id   cbdb2900120a8bcc09774ae142ec0754
#
_cell.length_a   1.000
_cell.length_b   1.000
_cell.length_c   1.000
_cell.angle_alpha   90.00
_cell.angle_beta   90.00
_cell.angle_gamma   90.00
#
_symmetry.space_group_name_H-M   'P 1'
#
loop_
_entity.id
_entity.type
_entity.pdbx_description
1 polymer ?
#
loop_
_entity_poly.entity_id
_entity_poly.type
_entity_poly.pdbx_seq_one_letter_code
_entity_poly.pdbx_strand_id
1 'polypeptide(L)'
;MGRSIFINGVSGISAQTEEAIFNNEPLVYNSNIFNAVPANYKEVIPAMALRRMSKAIKMGITTAKNALLEANINVPDAIITATGEGCKQDTEKFLETVLEQKEELLTPTSFIQSTHNTVGGQIALNLNCTGYNITYSQEDISLESAFIDAMLLLEADLDINAVLVGSVDEVSPKITSFSYLNTSEGAFFFVLSAEKKINSKVEIVAISTFKEKDVLNISVEIQQFLNSNNYTISDLDIVLLGKNGDLNQDVVYNHLAKELFSTSCILGYKHLAGDFNTVTGFAMWLTCKIFKNNHIPNVLKLNTNSCQNPKLGLLYNLSQDNTTHSLILLRKI
;
A
#
# COMPACT_ATOMS: atom_id res chain seq x y z
N MET A 1 -13.89 3.17 -23.32
CA MET A 1 -13.85 3.40 -21.87
C MET A 1 -13.64 2.05 -21.22
N GLY A 2 -12.59 1.91 -20.38
CA GLY A 2 -12.38 0.69 -19.61
C GLY A 2 -13.52 0.43 -18.61
N ARG A 3 -13.56 -0.77 -18.04
CA ARG A 3 -14.53 -1.10 -16.99
C ARG A 3 -14.20 -0.31 -15.71
N SER A 4 -15.20 0.15 -14.97
CA SER A 4 -15.00 0.71 -13.63
C SER A 4 -14.50 -0.38 -12.69
N ILE A 5 -13.49 -0.07 -11.88
CA ILE A 5 -12.90 -1.00 -10.91
C ILE A 5 -13.21 -0.51 -9.49
N PHE A 6 -13.85 -1.35 -8.71
CA PHE A 6 -14.34 -1.04 -7.37
C PHE A 6 -13.53 -1.75 -6.29
N ILE A 7 -13.29 -1.06 -5.18
CA ILE A 7 -12.73 -1.65 -3.96
C ILE A 7 -13.90 -2.09 -3.09
N ASN A 8 -14.04 -3.40 -2.86
CA ASN A 8 -15.13 -4.01 -2.14
C ASN A 8 -14.78 -4.37 -0.70
N GLY A 9 -13.51 -4.51 -0.40
CA GLY A 9 -13.01 -4.76 0.94
C GLY A 9 -11.57 -4.27 1.06
N VAL A 10 -11.21 -3.77 2.24
CA VAL A 10 -9.88 -3.23 2.50
C VAL A 10 -9.45 -3.50 3.94
N SER A 11 -8.22 -3.92 4.12
CA SER A 11 -7.61 -4.11 5.44
C SER A 11 -6.17 -3.63 5.44
N GLY A 12 -5.70 -3.16 6.59
CA GLY A 12 -4.33 -2.69 6.77
C GLY A 12 -3.78 -3.01 8.16
N ILE A 13 -2.50 -3.30 8.20
CA ILE A 13 -1.67 -3.38 9.41
C ILE A 13 -0.51 -2.42 9.18
N SER A 14 -0.32 -1.46 10.09
CA SER A 14 0.72 -0.43 9.99
C SER A 14 1.21 0.01 11.36
N ALA A 15 2.11 0.97 11.38
CA ALA A 15 2.57 1.65 12.58
C ALA A 15 1.46 2.41 13.33
N GLN A 16 0.29 2.59 12.71
CA GLN A 16 -0.87 3.26 13.32
C GLN A 16 -2.09 2.36 13.25
N THR A 17 -3.01 2.53 14.19
CA THR A 17 -4.36 1.96 14.10
C THR A 17 -5.33 2.95 13.46
N GLU A 18 -6.41 2.46 12.85
CA GLU A 18 -7.49 3.31 12.34
C GLU A 18 -8.05 4.22 13.45
N GLU A 19 -8.29 3.65 14.63
CA GLU A 19 -8.82 4.37 15.78
C GLU A 19 -7.90 5.52 16.21
N ALA A 20 -6.60 5.29 16.33
CA ALA A 20 -5.63 6.32 16.73
C ALA A 20 -5.60 7.51 15.76
N ILE A 21 -5.64 7.23 14.45
CA ILE A 21 -5.67 8.28 13.43
C ILE A 21 -6.98 9.08 13.48
N PHE A 22 -8.13 8.38 13.50
CA PHE A 22 -9.43 9.03 13.42
C PHE A 22 -9.84 9.74 14.72
N ASN A 23 -9.28 9.37 15.85
CA ASN A 23 -9.41 10.09 17.13
C ASN A 23 -8.43 11.27 17.24
N ASN A 24 -7.53 11.47 16.27
CA ASN A 24 -6.43 12.46 16.31
C ASN A 24 -5.44 12.21 17.47
N GLU A 25 -5.24 10.97 17.85
CA GLU A 25 -4.33 10.51 18.90
C GLU A 25 -3.32 9.49 18.33
N PRO A 26 -2.49 9.88 17.35
CA PRO A 26 -1.58 8.95 16.71
C PRO A 26 -0.54 8.43 17.69
N LEU A 27 -0.13 7.17 17.50
CA LEU A 27 0.97 6.58 18.25
C LEU A 27 2.27 7.32 17.96
N VAL A 28 3.01 7.64 19.01
CA VAL A 28 4.29 8.35 18.93
C VAL A 28 5.44 7.36 19.06
N TYR A 29 6.39 7.43 18.13
CA TYR A 29 7.60 6.62 18.14
C TYR A 29 8.80 7.43 18.60
N ASN A 30 9.57 6.87 19.54
CA ASN A 30 10.79 7.48 20.08
C ASN A 30 12.05 7.09 19.29
N SER A 31 11.90 6.38 18.19
CA SER A 31 12.98 5.94 17.31
C SER A 31 12.60 6.22 15.86
N ASN A 32 13.55 6.16 14.97
CA ASN A 32 13.32 6.23 13.51
C ASN A 32 12.79 4.90 12.93
N ILE A 33 12.45 3.92 13.74
CA ILE A 33 11.85 2.65 13.33
C ILE A 33 10.42 2.59 13.86
N PHE A 34 9.45 2.59 12.96
CA PHE A 34 8.02 2.55 13.26
C PHE A 34 7.50 1.13 13.02
N ASN A 35 7.53 0.31 14.07
CA ASN A 35 7.02 -1.05 13.98
C ASN A 35 5.50 -1.06 13.80
N ALA A 36 5.00 -1.98 12.97
CA ALA A 36 3.58 -2.20 12.84
C ALA A 36 2.94 -2.62 14.17
N VAL A 37 1.78 -2.07 14.47
CA VAL A 37 0.98 -2.46 15.64
C VAL A 37 0.59 -3.94 15.50
N PRO A 38 0.91 -4.79 16.50
CA PRO A 38 0.60 -6.21 16.41
C PRO A 38 -0.91 -6.46 16.29
N ALA A 39 -1.32 -7.18 15.26
CA ALA A 39 -2.68 -7.65 15.10
C ALA A 39 -2.91 -8.96 15.89
N ASN A 40 -4.17 -9.31 16.14
CA ASN A 40 -4.52 -10.60 16.74
C ASN A 40 -4.47 -11.71 15.69
N TYR A 41 -3.27 -12.15 15.35
CA TYR A 41 -3.06 -13.19 14.32
C TYR A 41 -3.77 -14.51 14.62
N LYS A 42 -4.04 -14.81 15.91
CA LYS A 42 -4.66 -16.09 16.33
C LYS A 42 -6.12 -16.23 15.92
N GLU A 43 -6.81 -15.13 15.70
CA GLU A 43 -8.19 -15.13 15.18
C GLU A 43 -8.27 -15.63 13.74
N VAL A 44 -7.19 -15.49 12.99
CA VAL A 44 -7.17 -15.68 11.53
C VAL A 44 -6.31 -16.88 11.13
N ILE A 45 -5.24 -17.17 11.90
CA ILE A 45 -4.24 -18.19 11.59
C ILE A 45 -4.18 -19.22 12.73
N PRO A 46 -4.25 -20.53 12.42
CA PRO A 46 -4.12 -21.57 13.44
C PRO A 46 -2.80 -21.48 14.22
N ALA A 47 -2.86 -21.69 15.54
CA ALA A 47 -1.72 -21.50 16.45
C ALA A 47 -0.47 -22.31 16.08
N MET A 48 -0.63 -23.52 15.52
CA MET A 48 0.49 -24.35 15.06
C MET A 48 1.19 -23.74 13.85
N ALA A 49 0.46 -23.13 12.93
CA ALA A 49 1.00 -22.48 11.74
C ALA A 49 1.76 -21.20 12.11
N LEU A 50 1.23 -20.41 13.07
CA LEU A 50 1.85 -19.16 13.54
C LEU A 50 3.31 -19.32 13.99
N ARG A 51 3.65 -20.47 14.56
CA ARG A 51 5.01 -20.72 15.08
C ARG A 51 6.08 -20.80 13.98
N ARG A 52 5.67 -21.08 12.74
CA ARG A 52 6.58 -21.30 11.60
C ARG A 52 6.56 -20.15 10.60
N MET A 53 5.72 -19.15 10.82
CA MET A 53 5.55 -18.01 9.91
C MET A 53 6.37 -16.82 10.37
N SER A 54 7.02 -16.13 9.44
CA SER A 54 7.65 -14.83 9.68
C SER A 54 6.61 -13.74 9.92
N LYS A 55 7.07 -12.57 10.30
CA LYS A 55 6.20 -11.41 10.53
C LYS A 55 5.47 -11.01 9.27
N ALA A 56 6.18 -10.90 8.13
CA ALA A 56 5.59 -10.56 6.83
C ALA A 56 4.45 -11.51 6.46
N ILE A 57 4.66 -12.83 6.58
CA ILE A 57 3.64 -13.84 6.27
C ILE A 57 2.41 -13.68 7.17
N LYS A 58 2.60 -13.47 8.49
CA LYS A 58 1.48 -13.26 9.44
C LYS A 58 0.68 -12.01 9.10
N MET A 59 1.36 -10.90 8.85
CA MET A 59 0.72 -9.64 8.45
C MET A 59 -0.07 -9.82 7.15
N GLY A 60 0.56 -10.41 6.13
CA GLY A 60 -0.05 -10.62 4.81
C GLY A 60 -1.32 -11.49 4.87
N ILE A 61 -1.25 -12.68 5.49
CA ILE A 61 -2.41 -13.58 5.60
C ILE A 61 -3.55 -12.92 6.37
N THR A 62 -3.23 -12.25 7.49
CA THR A 62 -4.25 -11.63 8.34
C THR A 62 -4.95 -10.49 7.60
N THR A 63 -4.18 -9.62 6.96
CA THR A 63 -4.71 -8.48 6.22
C THR A 63 -5.53 -8.94 5.01
N ALA A 64 -5.03 -9.93 4.26
CA ALA A 64 -5.72 -10.53 3.13
C ALA A 64 -7.09 -11.11 3.52
N LYS A 65 -7.13 -11.92 4.59
CA LYS A 65 -8.40 -12.51 5.07
C LYS A 65 -9.39 -11.47 5.56
N ASN A 66 -8.92 -10.44 6.26
CA ASN A 66 -9.80 -9.37 6.73
C ASN A 66 -10.39 -8.55 5.57
N ALA A 67 -9.60 -8.28 4.52
CA ALA A 67 -10.10 -7.63 3.32
C ALA A 67 -11.15 -8.48 2.58
N LEU A 68 -10.91 -9.79 2.46
CA LEU A 68 -11.87 -10.73 1.89
C LEU A 68 -13.16 -10.83 2.72
N LEU A 69 -13.02 -10.83 4.05
CA LEU A 69 -14.18 -10.83 4.96
C LEU A 69 -15.03 -9.57 4.77
N GLU A 70 -14.41 -8.39 4.70
CA GLU A 70 -15.12 -7.11 4.43
C GLU A 70 -15.82 -7.14 3.07
N ALA A 71 -15.19 -7.77 2.05
CA ALA A 71 -15.77 -7.94 0.72
C ALA A 71 -16.85 -9.04 0.64
N ASN A 72 -17.01 -9.86 1.68
CA ASN A 72 -17.85 -11.06 1.68
C ASN A 72 -17.44 -12.07 0.59
N ILE A 73 -16.13 -12.27 0.42
CA ILE A 73 -15.51 -13.21 -0.53
C ILE A 73 -14.74 -14.26 0.27
N ASN A 74 -14.96 -15.55 -0.01
CA ASN A 74 -14.23 -16.64 0.65
C ASN A 74 -12.89 -16.92 -0.03
N VAL A 75 -12.88 -17.03 -1.36
CA VAL A 75 -11.70 -17.30 -2.18
C VAL A 75 -11.75 -16.36 -3.38
N PRO A 76 -10.70 -15.58 -3.63
CA PRO A 76 -10.61 -14.73 -4.81
C PRO A 76 -10.24 -15.55 -6.05
N ASP A 77 -10.53 -15.04 -7.24
CA ASP A 77 -10.16 -15.67 -8.52
C ASP A 77 -8.67 -15.47 -8.83
N ALA A 78 -8.07 -14.40 -8.28
CA ALA A 78 -6.66 -14.08 -8.44
C ALA A 78 -6.08 -13.44 -7.19
N ILE A 79 -4.77 -13.65 -6.95
CA ILE A 79 -4.00 -13.02 -5.88
C ILE A 79 -2.78 -12.34 -6.51
N ILE A 80 -2.69 -11.02 -6.35
CA ILE A 80 -1.57 -10.22 -6.85
C ILE A 80 -0.95 -9.50 -5.66
N THR A 81 0.30 -9.82 -5.36
CA THR A 81 1.00 -9.24 -4.22
C THR A 81 2.14 -8.32 -4.67
N ALA A 82 2.53 -7.42 -3.80
CA ALA A 82 3.62 -6.49 -4.00
C ALA A 82 4.52 -6.43 -2.77
N THR A 83 5.79 -6.21 -3.01
CA THR A 83 6.79 -5.98 -1.96
C THR A 83 8.00 -5.28 -2.56
N GLY A 84 8.67 -4.44 -1.80
CA GLY A 84 9.96 -3.89 -2.23
C GLY A 84 11.08 -4.91 -2.10
N GLU A 85 11.16 -5.55 -0.93
CA GLU A 85 12.33 -6.36 -0.56
C GLU A 85 11.98 -7.80 -0.10
N GLY A 86 10.73 -8.21 -0.19
CA GLY A 86 10.27 -9.55 0.22
C GLY A 86 10.28 -9.78 1.73
N CYS A 87 10.44 -11.05 2.12
CA CYS A 87 10.56 -11.45 3.53
C CYS A 87 11.98 -11.18 4.03
N LYS A 88 12.27 -9.94 4.38
CA LYS A 88 13.59 -9.43 4.73
C LYS A 88 14.20 -10.14 5.95
N GLN A 89 13.39 -10.40 7.00
CA GLN A 89 13.85 -11.11 8.19
C GLN A 89 14.23 -12.57 7.90
N ASP A 90 13.48 -13.26 7.05
CA ASP A 90 13.82 -14.61 6.63
C ASP A 90 15.08 -14.63 5.75
N THR A 91 15.26 -13.64 4.91
CA THR A 91 16.48 -13.44 4.09
C THR A 91 17.70 -13.23 4.99
N GLU A 92 17.62 -12.33 5.97
CA GLU A 92 18.71 -12.13 6.94
C GLU A 92 19.08 -13.43 7.65
N LYS A 93 18.09 -14.10 8.22
CA LYS A 93 18.29 -15.36 8.93
C LYS A 93 18.91 -16.43 8.04
N PHE A 94 18.49 -16.51 6.78
CA PHE A 94 19.06 -17.47 5.83
C PHE A 94 20.54 -17.16 5.56
N LEU A 95 20.86 -15.89 5.26
CA LEU A 95 22.25 -15.48 4.99
C LEU A 95 23.16 -15.65 6.20
N GLU A 96 22.68 -15.38 7.42
CA GLU A 96 23.41 -15.64 8.66
C GLU A 96 23.74 -17.14 8.81
N THR A 97 22.73 -18.00 8.57
CA THR A 97 22.93 -19.45 8.65
C THR A 97 23.97 -19.92 7.63
N VAL A 98 23.96 -19.37 6.41
CA VAL A 98 24.98 -19.67 5.38
C VAL A 98 26.38 -19.30 5.87
N LEU A 99 26.55 -18.12 6.46
CA LEU A 99 27.85 -17.65 6.97
C LEU A 99 28.32 -18.45 8.18
N GLU A 100 27.45 -18.76 9.13
CA GLU A 100 27.79 -19.50 10.34
C GLU A 100 28.12 -20.99 10.08
N GLN A 101 27.34 -21.61 9.19
CA GLN A 101 27.47 -23.05 8.90
C GLN A 101 28.36 -23.34 7.68
N LYS A 102 28.97 -22.30 7.08
CA LYS A 102 29.84 -22.45 5.90
C LYS A 102 29.18 -23.27 4.77
N GLU A 103 27.90 -22.98 4.52
CA GLU A 103 27.05 -23.62 3.50
C GLU A 103 26.72 -25.11 3.79
N GLU A 104 27.04 -25.61 4.98
CA GLU A 104 26.69 -26.97 5.39
C GLU A 104 25.34 -26.97 6.16
N LEU A 105 24.56 -28.06 6.01
CA LEU A 105 23.32 -28.32 6.79
C LEU A 105 22.26 -27.18 6.76
N LEU A 106 22.15 -26.50 5.63
CA LEU A 106 21.15 -25.40 5.46
C LEU A 106 19.73 -25.95 5.49
N THR A 107 18.83 -25.20 6.18
CA THR A 107 17.42 -25.59 6.23
C THR A 107 16.67 -25.06 5.00
N PRO A 108 16.01 -25.91 4.19
CA PRO A 108 15.27 -25.47 3.02
C PRO A 108 14.16 -24.45 3.35
N THR A 109 13.61 -24.50 4.55
CA THR A 109 12.51 -23.62 4.98
C THR A 109 12.90 -22.15 4.94
N SER A 110 14.06 -21.76 5.48
CA SER A 110 14.52 -20.36 5.49
C SER A 110 14.75 -19.85 4.07
N PHE A 111 15.31 -20.68 3.18
CA PHE A 111 15.47 -20.33 1.77
C PHE A 111 14.11 -20.10 1.09
N ILE A 112 13.17 -21.04 1.22
CA ILE A 112 11.83 -20.91 0.61
C ILE A 112 11.12 -19.66 1.13
N GLN A 113 11.24 -19.37 2.43
CA GLN A 113 10.59 -18.19 3.03
C GLN A 113 11.26 -16.86 2.66
N SER A 114 12.51 -16.84 2.22
CA SER A 114 13.21 -15.61 1.80
C SER A 114 12.82 -15.11 0.42
N THR A 115 12.07 -15.89 -0.38
CA THR A 115 11.70 -15.48 -1.74
C THR A 115 10.57 -14.41 -1.72
N HIS A 116 10.59 -13.51 -2.71
CA HIS A 116 9.65 -12.40 -2.78
C HIS A 116 8.18 -12.83 -2.90
N ASN A 117 7.92 -13.96 -3.57
CA ASN A 117 6.57 -14.51 -3.77
C ASN A 117 6.02 -15.32 -2.58
N THR A 118 6.78 -15.45 -1.50
CA THR A 118 6.38 -16.27 -0.35
C THR A 118 5.05 -15.85 0.24
N VAL A 119 4.83 -14.54 0.44
CA VAL A 119 3.58 -14.05 1.05
C VAL A 119 2.39 -14.40 0.17
N GLY A 120 2.44 -14.12 -1.14
CA GLY A 120 1.39 -14.46 -2.10
C GLY A 120 1.09 -15.96 -2.14
N GLY A 121 2.14 -16.78 -2.17
CA GLY A 121 2.03 -18.25 -2.13
C GLY A 121 1.40 -18.75 -0.83
N GLN A 122 1.78 -18.20 0.33
CA GLN A 122 1.21 -18.57 1.63
C GLN A 122 -0.25 -18.16 1.77
N ILE A 123 -0.64 -17.00 1.21
CA ILE A 123 -2.05 -16.58 1.14
C ILE A 123 -2.84 -17.57 0.27
N ALA A 124 -2.33 -17.92 -0.93
CA ALA A 124 -2.99 -18.87 -1.82
C ALA A 124 -3.20 -20.25 -1.16
N LEU A 125 -2.15 -20.79 -0.53
CA LEU A 125 -2.22 -22.07 0.21
C LEU A 125 -3.24 -22.00 1.35
N ASN A 126 -3.28 -20.90 2.09
CA ASN A 126 -4.18 -20.74 3.22
C ASN A 126 -5.66 -20.61 2.81
N LEU A 127 -5.91 -20.05 1.61
CA LEU A 127 -7.23 -19.86 1.03
C LEU A 127 -7.67 -21.02 0.11
N ASN A 128 -6.77 -21.96 -0.20
CA ASN A 128 -6.95 -22.97 -1.25
C ASN A 128 -7.27 -22.31 -2.61
N CYS A 129 -6.66 -21.15 -2.89
CA CYS A 129 -6.79 -20.46 -4.15
C CYS A 129 -5.80 -21.06 -5.17
N THR A 130 -6.32 -21.52 -6.30
CA THR A 130 -5.54 -22.11 -7.41
C THR A 130 -5.51 -21.21 -8.64
N GLY A 131 -6.07 -20.00 -8.54
CA GLY A 131 -6.13 -19.03 -9.61
C GLY A 131 -4.79 -18.33 -9.87
N TYR A 132 -4.83 -17.29 -10.68
CA TYR A 132 -3.67 -16.46 -11.00
C TYR A 132 -2.99 -15.94 -9.73
N ASN A 133 -1.65 -16.13 -9.63
CA ASN A 133 -0.89 -15.70 -8.45
C ASN A 133 0.47 -15.17 -8.90
N ILE A 134 0.70 -13.87 -8.70
CA ILE A 134 1.95 -13.20 -9.04
C ILE A 134 2.38 -12.24 -7.93
N THR A 135 3.68 -11.97 -7.87
CA THR A 135 4.26 -10.98 -6.96
C THR A 135 5.09 -9.98 -7.74
N TYR A 136 4.80 -8.70 -7.57
CA TYR A 136 5.57 -7.58 -8.10
C TYR A 136 6.63 -7.14 -7.08
N SER A 137 7.87 -7.01 -7.54
CA SER A 137 8.98 -6.45 -6.78
C SER A 137 9.71 -5.45 -7.66
N GLN A 138 9.28 -4.18 -7.57
CA GLN A 138 9.74 -3.05 -8.36
C GLN A 138 9.95 -1.83 -7.46
N GLU A 139 10.59 -2.04 -6.30
CA GLU A 139 10.85 -0.98 -5.33
C GLU A 139 9.57 -0.21 -4.96
N ASP A 140 9.61 1.12 -4.98
CA ASP A 140 8.55 2.02 -4.53
C ASP A 140 7.29 2.05 -5.42
N ILE A 141 7.31 1.38 -6.58
CA ILE A 141 6.14 1.25 -7.49
C ILE A 141 5.59 -0.18 -7.57
N SER A 142 6.04 -1.05 -6.67
CA SER A 142 5.61 -2.46 -6.67
C SER A 142 4.09 -2.61 -6.53
N LEU A 143 3.48 -1.82 -5.65
CA LEU A 143 2.04 -1.90 -5.39
C LEU A 143 1.23 -1.34 -6.56
N GLU A 144 1.65 -0.24 -7.15
CA GLU A 144 1.03 0.35 -8.33
C GLU A 144 1.04 -0.63 -9.51
N SER A 145 2.16 -1.31 -9.73
CA SER A 145 2.27 -2.35 -10.75
C SER A 145 1.31 -3.52 -10.50
N ALA A 146 1.16 -3.94 -9.23
CA ALA A 146 0.20 -4.97 -8.85
C ALA A 146 -1.26 -4.53 -9.12
N PHE A 147 -1.59 -3.28 -8.84
CA PHE A 147 -2.92 -2.74 -9.14
C PHE A 147 -3.18 -2.62 -10.63
N ILE A 148 -2.20 -2.16 -11.43
CA ILE A 148 -2.33 -2.07 -12.88
C ILE A 148 -2.59 -3.44 -13.47
N ASP A 149 -1.86 -4.48 -13.06
CA ASP A 149 -2.09 -5.87 -13.48
C ASP A 149 -3.50 -6.36 -13.11
N ALA A 150 -3.94 -6.11 -11.88
CA ALA A 150 -5.28 -6.46 -11.43
C ALA A 150 -6.40 -5.78 -12.25
N MET A 151 -6.21 -4.50 -12.59
CA MET A 151 -7.15 -3.76 -13.43
C MET A 151 -7.20 -4.33 -14.84
N LEU A 152 -6.04 -4.63 -15.43
CA LEU A 152 -5.94 -5.26 -16.76
C LEU A 152 -6.58 -6.65 -16.76
N LEU A 153 -6.36 -7.45 -15.72
CA LEU A 153 -6.97 -8.77 -15.59
C LEU A 153 -8.50 -8.69 -15.54
N LEU A 154 -9.04 -7.77 -14.72
CA LEU A 154 -10.48 -7.54 -14.60
C LEU A 154 -11.12 -6.96 -15.89
N GLU A 155 -10.34 -6.26 -16.71
CA GLU A 155 -10.79 -5.77 -18.01
C GLU A 155 -10.78 -6.86 -19.09
N ALA A 156 -9.73 -7.69 -19.10
CA ALA A 156 -9.49 -8.67 -20.15
C ALA A 156 -10.33 -9.95 -19.99
N ASP A 157 -10.62 -10.36 -18.76
CA ASP A 157 -11.29 -11.61 -18.45
C ASP A 157 -12.60 -11.37 -17.67
N LEU A 158 -13.73 -11.71 -18.34
CA LEU A 158 -15.07 -11.52 -17.77
C LEU A 158 -15.44 -12.58 -16.71
N ASP A 159 -14.72 -13.69 -16.66
CA ASP A 159 -14.92 -14.75 -15.68
C ASP A 159 -14.25 -14.43 -14.34
N ILE A 160 -13.31 -13.47 -14.33
CA ILE A 160 -12.68 -12.95 -13.10
C ILE A 160 -13.62 -11.97 -12.41
N ASN A 161 -14.08 -12.32 -11.23
CA ASN A 161 -15.04 -11.54 -10.44
C ASN A 161 -14.41 -10.81 -9.25
N ALA A 162 -13.35 -11.40 -8.66
CA ALA A 162 -12.70 -10.85 -7.49
C ALA A 162 -11.19 -11.07 -7.54
N VAL A 163 -10.42 -9.99 -7.50
CA VAL A 163 -8.96 -10.01 -7.41
C VAL A 163 -8.53 -9.47 -6.06
N LEU A 164 -7.75 -10.27 -5.32
CA LEU A 164 -7.10 -9.84 -4.09
C LEU A 164 -5.76 -9.21 -4.45
N VAL A 165 -5.62 -7.90 -4.24
CA VAL A 165 -4.38 -7.16 -4.47
C VAL A 165 -3.86 -6.62 -3.16
N GLY A 166 -2.56 -6.69 -2.92
CA GLY A 166 -2.02 -6.07 -1.73
C GLY A 166 -0.51 -6.13 -1.63
N SER A 167 0.01 -5.54 -0.56
CA SER A 167 1.44 -5.45 -0.31
C SER A 167 1.81 -5.81 1.11
N VAL A 168 3.06 -6.24 1.26
CA VAL A 168 3.68 -6.46 2.56
C VAL A 168 5.16 -6.09 2.48
N ASP A 169 5.58 -5.20 3.35
CA ASP A 169 6.99 -4.95 3.65
C ASP A 169 7.22 -5.01 5.15
N GLU A 170 8.39 -5.51 5.56
CA GLU A 170 8.76 -5.65 6.97
C GLU A 170 10.09 -4.96 7.28
N VAL A 171 10.22 -4.49 8.50
CA VAL A 171 11.49 -4.02 9.04
C VAL A 171 12.37 -5.23 9.40
N SER A 172 13.63 -5.13 9.03
CA SER A 172 14.65 -6.11 9.39
C SER A 172 15.61 -5.50 10.40
N PRO A 173 15.91 -6.18 11.54
CA PRO A 173 16.67 -5.60 12.63
C PRO A 173 18.07 -5.12 12.25
N LYS A 174 18.74 -5.79 11.30
CA LYS A 174 20.12 -5.49 10.91
C LYS A 174 20.20 -4.51 9.73
N ILE A 175 19.47 -4.79 8.66
CA ILE A 175 19.52 -3.99 7.42
C ILE A 175 18.94 -2.60 7.68
N THR A 176 17.86 -2.49 8.45
CA THR A 176 17.18 -1.22 8.73
C THR A 176 17.99 -0.25 9.60
N SER A 177 19.00 -0.72 10.32
CA SER A 177 19.84 0.13 11.19
C SER A 177 20.63 1.22 10.44
N PHE A 178 20.71 1.15 9.12
CA PHE A 178 21.42 2.11 8.27
C PHE A 178 20.53 3.20 7.68
N SER A 179 19.21 3.20 7.95
CA SER A 179 18.32 4.24 7.45
C SER A 179 18.35 5.50 8.31
N TYR A 180 18.43 6.66 7.65
CA TYR A 180 18.34 7.99 8.29
C TYR A 180 16.90 8.50 8.38
N LEU A 181 15.98 7.92 7.64
CA LEU A 181 14.56 8.27 7.62
C LEU A 181 13.76 7.39 8.57
N ASN A 182 12.54 7.79 8.87
CA ASN A 182 11.60 7.01 9.66
C ASN A 182 11.17 5.77 8.87
N THR A 183 11.93 4.69 9.01
CA THR A 183 11.67 3.41 8.35
C THR A 183 10.56 2.66 9.06
N SER A 184 9.71 2.03 8.30
CA SER A 184 8.54 1.32 8.81
C SER A 184 8.24 0.03 8.04
N GLU A 185 7.09 -0.54 8.38
CA GLU A 185 6.57 -1.78 7.84
C GLU A 185 5.05 -1.73 7.80
N GLY A 186 4.46 -2.57 6.95
CA GLY A 186 3.02 -2.68 6.88
C GLY A 186 2.55 -3.74 5.90
N ALA A 187 1.26 -4.04 5.99
CA ALA A 187 0.56 -4.91 5.06
C ALA A 187 -0.79 -4.30 4.73
N PHE A 188 -1.12 -4.22 3.44
CA PHE A 188 -2.38 -3.64 2.97
C PHE A 188 -2.93 -4.51 1.86
N PHE A 189 -4.19 -4.94 2.02
CA PHE A 189 -4.86 -5.75 1.01
C PHE A 189 -6.22 -5.16 0.65
N PHE A 190 -6.57 -5.31 -0.62
CA PHE A 190 -7.77 -4.76 -1.25
C PHE A 190 -8.42 -5.86 -2.09
N VAL A 191 -9.74 -5.94 -2.04
CA VAL A 191 -10.51 -6.83 -2.92
C VAL A 191 -11.13 -5.99 -4.01
N LEU A 192 -10.74 -6.26 -5.26
CA LEU A 192 -11.18 -5.53 -6.44
C LEU A 192 -12.19 -6.33 -7.24
N SER A 193 -13.14 -5.64 -7.88
CA SER A 193 -14.00 -6.21 -8.91
C SER A 193 -14.42 -5.16 -9.93
N ALA A 194 -14.81 -5.61 -11.12
CA ALA A 194 -15.42 -4.74 -12.13
C ALA A 194 -16.93 -4.56 -11.91
N GLU A 195 -17.50 -5.22 -10.92
CA GLU A 195 -18.90 -5.08 -10.52
C GLU A 195 -19.02 -4.33 -9.20
N LYS A 196 -19.84 -3.27 -9.19
CA LYS A 196 -20.15 -2.56 -7.95
C LYS A 196 -20.98 -3.45 -7.03
N LYS A 197 -20.46 -3.73 -5.83
CA LYS A 197 -21.15 -4.47 -4.78
C LYS A 197 -21.78 -3.49 -3.76
N ILE A 198 -22.63 -4.00 -2.90
CA ILE A 198 -23.30 -3.18 -1.85
C ILE A 198 -22.28 -2.53 -0.90
N ASN A 199 -21.15 -3.17 -0.69
CA ASN A 199 -20.06 -2.71 0.18
C ASN A 199 -19.06 -1.80 -0.54
N SER A 200 -19.14 -1.67 -1.87
CA SER A 200 -18.25 -0.78 -2.63
C SER A 200 -18.47 0.67 -2.19
N LYS A 201 -17.42 1.33 -1.77
CA LYS A 201 -17.43 2.75 -1.40
C LYS A 201 -16.45 3.59 -2.21
N VAL A 202 -15.51 2.92 -2.90
CA VAL A 202 -14.42 3.55 -3.61
C VAL A 202 -14.25 2.89 -4.97
N GLU A 203 -14.04 3.70 -5.99
CA GLU A 203 -13.64 3.32 -7.34
C GLU A 203 -12.20 3.75 -7.57
N ILE A 204 -11.40 2.89 -8.19
CA ILE A 204 -10.10 3.24 -8.74
C ILE A 204 -10.35 3.81 -10.13
N VAL A 205 -10.20 5.11 -10.28
CA VAL A 205 -10.41 5.79 -11.57
C VAL A 205 -9.25 5.52 -12.52
N ALA A 206 -8.02 5.72 -12.02
CA ALA A 206 -6.80 5.49 -12.80
C ALA A 206 -5.57 5.36 -11.88
N ILE A 207 -4.56 4.67 -12.40
CA ILE A 207 -3.21 4.59 -11.81
C ILE A 207 -2.21 4.84 -12.93
N SER A 208 -1.16 5.61 -12.62
CA SER A 208 -0.05 5.89 -13.54
C SER A 208 1.26 5.93 -12.79
N THR A 209 2.31 5.47 -13.44
CA THR A 209 3.70 5.65 -13.00
C THR A 209 4.51 6.27 -14.14
N PHE A 210 5.42 7.19 -13.82
CA PHE A 210 6.25 7.85 -14.81
C PHE A 210 7.62 8.22 -14.21
N LYS A 211 8.58 8.56 -15.07
CA LYS A 211 9.91 9.05 -14.67
C LYS A 211 10.11 10.47 -15.12
N GLU A 212 10.48 11.34 -14.19
CA GLU A 212 10.77 12.75 -14.44
C GLU A 212 11.66 13.32 -13.31
N LYS A 213 12.40 14.36 -13.57
CA LYS A 213 13.24 15.07 -12.59
C LYS A 213 12.86 16.55 -12.46
N ASP A 214 12.37 17.13 -13.54
CA ASP A 214 11.98 18.55 -13.56
C ASP A 214 10.60 18.73 -12.94
N VAL A 215 10.52 19.53 -11.88
CA VAL A 215 9.28 19.75 -11.15
C VAL A 215 8.18 20.42 -11.98
N LEU A 216 8.53 21.20 -12.99
CA LEU A 216 7.56 21.80 -13.91
C LEU A 216 6.94 20.73 -14.81
N ASN A 217 7.77 19.82 -15.34
CA ASN A 217 7.29 18.67 -16.13
C ASN A 217 6.44 17.72 -15.28
N ILE A 218 6.81 17.49 -14.01
CA ILE A 218 5.98 16.72 -13.09
C ILE A 218 4.56 17.31 -12.97
N SER A 219 4.47 18.64 -12.86
CA SER A 219 3.17 19.35 -12.83
C SER A 219 2.36 19.15 -14.11
N VAL A 220 3.02 19.12 -15.26
CA VAL A 220 2.39 18.86 -16.56
C VAL A 220 1.89 17.42 -16.65
N GLU A 221 2.69 16.43 -16.22
CA GLU A 221 2.30 15.02 -16.21
C GLU A 221 1.07 14.78 -15.31
N ILE A 222 1.02 15.41 -14.13
CA ILE A 222 -0.14 15.32 -13.23
C ILE A 222 -1.39 15.90 -13.90
N GLN A 223 -1.29 17.07 -14.55
CA GLN A 223 -2.40 17.69 -15.26
C GLN A 223 -2.88 16.83 -16.44
N GLN A 224 -1.96 16.25 -17.21
CA GLN A 224 -2.29 15.35 -18.33
C GLN A 224 -2.97 14.08 -17.83
N PHE A 225 -2.49 13.49 -16.73
CA PHE A 225 -3.12 12.34 -16.10
C PHE A 225 -4.56 12.64 -15.68
N LEU A 226 -4.82 13.77 -15.03
CA LEU A 226 -6.18 14.17 -14.65
C LEU A 226 -7.06 14.42 -15.88
N ASN A 227 -6.57 15.18 -16.87
CA ASN A 227 -7.32 15.52 -18.08
C ASN A 227 -7.69 14.26 -18.89
N SER A 228 -6.78 13.28 -19.00
CA SER A 228 -7.06 12.01 -19.70
C SER A 228 -8.15 11.18 -19.02
N ASN A 229 -8.40 11.45 -17.73
CA ASN A 229 -9.46 10.83 -16.94
C ASN A 229 -10.70 11.75 -16.76
N ASN A 230 -10.81 12.84 -17.52
CA ASN A 230 -11.89 13.83 -17.50
C ASN A 230 -12.00 14.60 -16.17
N TYR A 231 -10.89 14.85 -15.49
CA TYR A 231 -10.78 15.67 -14.30
C TYR A 231 -9.76 16.79 -14.48
N THR A 232 -9.88 17.80 -13.64
CA THR A 232 -8.92 18.91 -13.51
C THR A 232 -8.43 19.02 -12.07
N ILE A 233 -7.41 19.84 -11.83
CA ILE A 233 -6.91 20.11 -10.48
C ILE A 233 -8.01 20.61 -9.53
N SER A 234 -8.95 21.45 -10.06
CA SER A 234 -10.03 22.01 -9.26
C SER A 234 -11.09 21.00 -8.82
N ASP A 235 -11.12 19.81 -9.41
CA ASP A 235 -12.05 18.74 -9.04
C ASP A 235 -11.53 17.93 -7.83
N LEU A 236 -10.24 18.10 -7.46
CA LEU A 236 -9.64 17.35 -6.37
C LEU A 236 -10.07 17.90 -5.00
N ASP A 237 -10.79 17.09 -4.24
CA ASP A 237 -11.17 17.41 -2.87
C ASP A 237 -9.98 17.22 -1.91
N ILE A 238 -9.28 16.11 -2.04
CA ILE A 238 -8.11 15.76 -1.21
C ILE A 238 -6.92 15.34 -2.07
N VAL A 239 -5.72 15.73 -1.63
CA VAL A 239 -4.47 15.29 -2.23
C VAL A 239 -3.56 14.74 -1.12
N LEU A 240 -3.18 13.47 -1.24
CA LEU A 240 -2.25 12.82 -0.31
C LEU A 240 -0.84 12.90 -0.89
N LEU A 241 0.07 13.51 -0.13
CA LEU A 241 1.48 13.68 -0.52
C LEU A 241 2.39 12.82 0.36
N GLY A 242 3.31 12.09 -0.28
CA GLY A 242 4.26 11.18 0.37
C GLY A 242 5.44 11.88 1.05
N LYS A 243 5.24 13.05 1.66
CA LYS A 243 6.29 13.76 2.41
C LYS A 243 6.81 12.90 3.56
N ASN A 244 8.14 12.73 3.62
CA ASN A 244 8.81 11.88 4.59
C ASN A 244 9.88 12.61 5.43
N GLY A 245 10.12 13.91 5.18
CA GLY A 245 11.14 14.71 5.85
C GLY A 245 12.49 14.72 5.13
N ASP A 246 12.64 14.02 4.00
CA ASP A 246 13.81 14.15 3.14
C ASP A 246 13.74 15.50 2.41
N LEU A 247 14.75 16.36 2.63
CA LEU A 247 14.77 17.70 2.07
C LEU A 247 14.75 17.69 0.54
N ASN A 248 15.35 16.69 -0.12
CA ASN A 248 15.39 16.61 -1.58
C ASN A 248 14.00 16.26 -2.14
N GLN A 249 13.29 15.32 -1.50
CA GLN A 249 11.93 14.94 -1.89
C GLN A 249 10.92 16.02 -1.51
N ASP A 250 11.04 16.56 -0.31
CA ASP A 250 10.10 17.53 0.23
C ASP A 250 10.09 18.86 -0.57
N VAL A 251 11.16 19.21 -1.28
CA VAL A 251 11.17 20.36 -2.22
C VAL A 251 10.13 20.15 -3.32
N VAL A 252 10.05 18.95 -3.92
CA VAL A 252 9.05 18.64 -4.96
C VAL A 252 7.65 18.70 -4.40
N TYR A 253 7.40 18.04 -3.26
CA TYR A 253 6.10 18.05 -2.61
C TYR A 253 5.65 19.46 -2.21
N ASN A 254 6.56 20.29 -1.67
CA ASN A 254 6.25 21.67 -1.30
C ASN A 254 5.91 22.54 -2.51
N HIS A 255 6.64 22.37 -3.62
CA HIS A 255 6.32 23.06 -4.87
C HIS A 255 4.93 22.70 -5.38
N LEU A 256 4.62 21.40 -5.50
CA LEU A 256 3.32 20.92 -5.95
C LEU A 256 2.18 21.38 -5.03
N ALA A 257 2.39 21.32 -3.72
CA ALA A 257 1.41 21.78 -2.74
C ALA A 257 1.06 23.27 -2.90
N LYS A 258 2.07 24.09 -3.17
CA LYS A 258 1.90 25.54 -3.29
C LYS A 258 1.39 25.98 -4.65
N GLU A 259 1.97 25.45 -5.73
CA GLU A 259 1.71 25.97 -7.09
C GLU A 259 0.59 25.19 -7.79
N LEU A 260 0.43 23.87 -7.52
CA LEU A 260 -0.55 23.05 -8.22
C LEU A 260 -1.80 22.76 -7.37
N PHE A 261 -1.62 22.39 -6.11
CA PHE A 261 -2.71 21.91 -5.23
C PHE A 261 -3.18 22.94 -4.18
N SER A 262 -2.95 24.22 -4.42
CA SER A 262 -3.22 25.29 -3.45
C SER A 262 -4.69 25.37 -2.99
N THR A 263 -5.65 24.90 -3.79
CA THR A 263 -7.08 24.88 -3.49
C THR A 263 -7.57 23.61 -2.82
N SER A 264 -6.83 22.50 -2.94
CA SER A 264 -7.20 21.19 -2.40
C SER A 264 -6.88 21.07 -0.91
N CYS A 265 -7.56 20.19 -0.19
CA CYS A 265 -7.16 19.79 1.15
C CYS A 265 -5.94 18.82 1.04
N ILE A 266 -4.78 19.29 1.48
CA ILE A 266 -3.52 18.52 1.37
C ILE A 266 -3.29 17.72 2.63
N LEU A 267 -3.04 16.43 2.46
CA LEU A 267 -2.83 15.47 3.51
C LEU A 267 -1.42 14.85 3.40
N GLY A 268 -0.78 14.61 4.53
CA GLY A 268 0.43 13.81 4.64
C GLY A 268 0.13 12.46 5.28
N TYR A 269 0.97 11.46 5.03
CA TYR A 269 0.77 10.15 5.61
C TYR A 269 2.06 9.48 6.13
N LYS A 270 3.21 9.72 5.52
CA LYS A 270 4.48 9.07 5.91
C LYS A 270 4.97 9.49 7.31
N HIS A 271 4.60 10.67 7.79
CA HIS A 271 4.92 11.09 9.16
C HIS A 271 4.22 10.24 10.23
N LEU A 272 3.13 9.57 9.87
CA LEU A 272 2.41 8.61 10.74
C LEU A 272 2.81 7.17 10.46
N ALA A 273 2.84 6.80 9.18
CA ALA A 273 3.13 5.43 8.77
C ALA A 273 4.61 5.08 8.84
N GLY A 274 5.52 6.06 8.79
CA GLY A 274 6.91 5.86 8.42
C GLY A 274 7.05 5.65 6.89
N ASP A 275 8.24 5.25 6.43
CA ASP A 275 8.54 5.03 5.02
C ASP A 275 8.98 3.59 4.77
N PHE A 276 8.46 2.98 3.71
CA PHE A 276 8.80 1.67 3.16
C PHE A 276 8.32 1.59 1.72
N ASN A 277 8.84 0.69 0.92
CA ASN A 277 8.60 0.70 -0.53
C ASN A 277 7.11 0.74 -0.92
N THR A 278 6.27 -0.07 -0.29
CA THR A 278 4.85 -0.13 -0.65
C THR A 278 3.94 0.71 0.25
N VAL A 279 4.47 1.80 0.80
CA VAL A 279 3.72 2.68 1.74
C VAL A 279 2.51 3.37 1.10
N THR A 280 2.42 3.42 -0.21
CA THR A 280 1.21 3.86 -0.94
C THR A 280 -0.02 3.03 -0.59
N GLY A 281 0.18 1.77 -0.16
CA GLY A 281 -0.88 0.94 0.41
C GLY A 281 -1.55 1.55 1.65
N PHE A 282 -0.76 2.17 2.54
CA PHE A 282 -1.30 2.92 3.67
C PHE A 282 -2.11 4.14 3.20
N ALA A 283 -1.61 4.88 2.22
CA ALA A 283 -2.32 6.04 1.67
C ALA A 283 -3.65 5.66 1.00
N MET A 284 -3.67 4.55 0.24
CA MET A 284 -4.90 4.02 -0.36
C MET A 284 -5.89 3.54 0.71
N TRP A 285 -5.43 2.75 1.69
CA TRP A 285 -6.24 2.30 2.81
C TRP A 285 -6.85 3.49 3.57
N LEU A 286 -6.03 4.50 3.86
CA LEU A 286 -6.45 5.70 4.56
C LEU A 286 -7.51 6.48 3.76
N THR A 287 -7.33 6.63 2.45
CA THR A 287 -8.31 7.28 1.56
C THR A 287 -9.65 6.53 1.56
N CYS A 288 -9.62 5.18 1.50
CA CYS A 288 -10.83 4.37 1.62
C CYS A 288 -11.56 4.62 2.97
N LYS A 289 -10.81 4.73 4.06
CA LYS A 289 -11.38 5.02 5.39
C LYS A 289 -11.92 6.44 5.50
N ILE A 290 -11.23 7.44 4.93
CA ILE A 290 -11.73 8.83 4.85
C ILE A 290 -13.05 8.88 4.07
N PHE A 291 -13.13 8.22 2.92
CA PHE A 291 -14.36 8.20 2.10
C PHE A 291 -15.51 7.45 2.79
N LYS A 292 -15.20 6.33 3.47
CA LYS A 292 -16.19 5.55 4.23
C LYS A 292 -16.77 6.35 5.40
N ASN A 293 -15.91 7.04 6.17
CA ASN A 293 -16.28 7.75 7.38
C ASN A 293 -16.74 9.19 7.11
N ASN A 294 -16.60 9.73 5.91
CA ASN A 294 -16.83 11.13 5.57
C ASN A 294 -16.10 12.13 6.49
N HIS A 295 -14.93 11.74 6.96
CA HIS A 295 -14.17 12.51 7.95
C HIS A 295 -12.69 12.49 7.61
N ILE A 296 -12.05 13.66 7.65
CA ILE A 296 -10.61 13.86 7.47
C ILE A 296 -10.00 14.18 8.84
N PRO A 297 -9.20 13.25 9.41
CA PRO A 297 -8.49 13.51 10.66
C PRO A 297 -7.53 14.71 10.57
N ASN A 298 -7.50 15.54 11.60
CA ASN A 298 -6.64 16.73 11.59
C ASN A 298 -5.15 16.42 11.58
N VAL A 299 -4.75 15.29 12.17
CA VAL A 299 -3.35 14.81 12.19
C VAL A 299 -2.76 14.56 10.80
N LEU A 300 -3.60 14.45 9.77
CA LEU A 300 -3.17 14.27 8.39
C LEU A 300 -2.95 15.58 7.64
N LYS A 301 -3.57 16.68 8.09
CA LYS A 301 -3.63 17.94 7.32
C LYS A 301 -2.28 18.63 7.28
N LEU A 302 -1.82 18.94 6.07
CA LEU A 302 -0.61 19.73 5.81
C LEU A 302 -0.92 21.20 5.48
N ASN A 303 -2.19 21.54 5.23
CA ASN A 303 -2.64 22.92 5.03
C ASN A 303 -3.95 23.21 5.79
N THR A 304 -4.40 24.43 5.74
CA THR A 304 -5.62 24.89 6.43
C THR A 304 -6.89 24.68 5.62
N ASN A 305 -6.78 24.22 4.39
CA ASN A 305 -7.95 23.93 3.56
C ASN A 305 -8.75 22.79 4.18
N SER A 306 -10.06 22.88 4.07
CA SER A 306 -10.97 21.87 4.60
C SER A 306 -11.93 21.42 3.51
N CYS A 307 -12.19 20.12 3.48
CA CYS A 307 -13.19 19.52 2.64
C CYS A 307 -14.17 18.75 3.51
N GLN A 308 -15.45 19.04 3.36
CA GLN A 308 -16.51 18.24 3.95
C GLN A 308 -17.03 17.25 2.92
N ASN A 309 -17.06 15.94 3.27
CA ASN A 309 -17.51 14.87 2.40
C ASN A 309 -16.69 14.77 1.09
N PRO A 310 -15.39 14.46 1.19
CA PRO A 310 -14.54 14.34 0.01
C PRO A 310 -15.00 13.23 -0.92
N LYS A 311 -14.94 13.48 -2.24
CA LYS A 311 -15.40 12.55 -3.28
C LYS A 311 -14.31 12.13 -4.23
N LEU A 312 -13.33 13.00 -4.49
CA LEU A 312 -12.22 12.74 -5.39
C LEU A 312 -10.89 12.97 -4.67
N GLY A 313 -10.05 11.95 -4.67
CA GLY A 313 -8.74 12.00 -4.02
C GLY A 313 -7.64 11.58 -4.98
N LEU A 314 -6.55 12.35 -4.98
CA LEU A 314 -5.31 12.02 -5.68
C LEU A 314 -4.23 11.64 -4.66
N LEU A 315 -3.61 10.49 -4.84
CA LEU A 315 -2.40 10.11 -4.15
C LEU A 315 -1.21 10.37 -5.08
N TYR A 316 -0.23 11.09 -4.58
CA TYR A 316 1.03 11.30 -5.28
C TYR A 316 2.19 10.88 -4.39
N ASN A 317 3.01 9.97 -4.91
CA ASN A 317 4.23 9.51 -4.25
C ASN A 317 5.44 9.66 -5.17
N LEU A 318 6.56 10.05 -4.60
CA LEU A 318 7.88 10.11 -5.22
C LEU A 318 8.74 9.02 -4.59
N SER A 319 9.37 8.22 -5.42
CA SER A 319 10.27 7.15 -5.00
C SER A 319 11.56 7.68 -4.36
N GLN A 320 12.26 6.82 -3.66
CA GLN A 320 13.53 7.16 -3.02
C GLN A 320 14.63 7.56 -4.02
N ASP A 321 14.53 7.12 -5.27
CA ASP A 321 15.45 7.50 -6.35
C ASP A 321 15.24 8.94 -6.86
N ASN A 322 14.21 9.65 -6.39
CA ASN A 322 13.81 11.01 -6.78
C ASN A 322 13.50 11.16 -8.28
N THR A 323 13.17 10.07 -8.97
CA THR A 323 12.91 10.09 -10.41
C THR A 323 11.63 9.40 -10.83
N THR A 324 11.18 8.45 -10.02
CA THR A 324 9.99 7.65 -10.31
C THR A 324 8.81 8.16 -9.49
N HIS A 325 7.70 8.39 -10.16
CA HIS A 325 6.49 8.97 -9.57
C HIS A 325 5.32 8.01 -9.73
N SER A 326 4.41 8.02 -8.76
CA SER A 326 3.14 7.33 -8.87
C SER A 326 1.95 8.26 -8.61
N LEU A 327 0.89 8.06 -9.37
CA LEU A 327 -0.40 8.74 -9.28
C LEU A 327 -1.50 7.69 -9.14
N ILE A 328 -2.35 7.83 -8.13
CA ILE A 328 -3.52 6.98 -7.94
C ILE A 328 -4.72 7.91 -7.73
N LEU A 329 -5.70 7.84 -8.63
CA LEU A 329 -6.92 8.63 -8.57
C LEU A 329 -8.07 7.76 -8.07
N LEU A 330 -8.64 8.13 -6.93
CA LEU A 330 -9.73 7.41 -6.26
C LEU A 330 -10.98 8.27 -6.19
N ARG A 331 -12.13 7.65 -6.46
CA ARG A 331 -13.44 8.29 -6.38
C ARG A 331 -14.34 7.59 -5.38
N LYS A 332 -14.97 8.35 -4.50
CA LYS A 332 -16.06 7.86 -3.65
C LYS A 332 -17.32 7.63 -4.48
N ILE A 333 -18.05 6.54 -4.20
CA ILE A 333 -19.24 6.13 -4.97
C ILE A 333 -20.48 5.93 -4.10
#